data_950c3551df79c3714eaada31966d51c3
#
_entry.id   950c3551df79c3714eaada31966d51c3
#
_cell.length_a   1.000
_cell.length_b   1.000
_cell.length_c   1.000
_cell.angle_alpha   90.00
_cell.angle_beta   90.00
_cell.angle_gamma   90.00
#
_symmetry.space_group_name_H-M   'P 1'
#
loop_
_entity.id
_entity.type
_entity.pdbx_description
1 polymer ?
#
loop_
_entity_poly.entity_id
_entity_poly.type
_entity_poly.pdbx_seq_one_letter_code
_entity_poly.pdbx_strand_id
1 'polypeptide(L)'
;MEKLKFRIELLKNSDLIDEQIYNKIMSLVSHLDKQWNIRLTEKNGAMFITHLSMALKRIKENQSVKSIDEGVFQEILQSDNIEEVQKIYEDIEKNVFNEKLPEEEKKFILINLLLLKENK
;
A
#
# COMPACT_ATOMS: atom_id res chain seq x y z
N MET A 1 5.04 -14.78 -5.23
CA MET A 1 5.64 -13.56 -5.81
C MET A 1 5.38 -13.41 -7.31
N GLU A 2 5.54 -14.48 -8.06
CA GLU A 2 5.31 -14.42 -9.51
C GLU A 2 3.87 -14.10 -9.89
N LYS A 3 2.90 -14.67 -9.18
CA LYS A 3 1.49 -14.38 -9.44
C LYS A 3 1.14 -12.93 -9.12
N LEU A 4 1.71 -12.39 -8.06
CA LEU A 4 1.50 -11.00 -7.70
C LEU A 4 2.12 -10.06 -8.74
N LYS A 5 3.33 -10.36 -9.19
CA LYS A 5 4.00 -9.62 -10.24
C LYS A 5 3.17 -9.63 -11.53
N PHE A 6 2.63 -10.79 -11.88
CA PHE A 6 1.80 -10.93 -13.06
C PHE A 6 0.55 -10.04 -12.96
N ARG A 7 -0.06 -9.98 -11.78
CA ARG A 7 -1.20 -9.11 -11.53
C ARG A 7 -0.86 -7.65 -11.74
N ILE A 8 0.30 -7.22 -11.22
CA ILE A 8 0.76 -5.84 -11.36
C ILE A 8 1.03 -5.52 -12.85
N GLU A 9 1.61 -6.46 -13.56
CA GLU A 9 1.87 -6.29 -14.99
C GLU A 9 0.56 -6.20 -15.79
N LEU A 10 -0.47 -6.97 -15.39
CA LEU A 10 -1.78 -6.86 -16.03
C LEU A 10 -2.39 -5.48 -15.84
N LEU A 11 -2.25 -4.90 -14.65
CA LEU A 11 -2.76 -3.56 -14.37
C LEU A 11 -2.08 -2.53 -15.29
N LYS A 12 -0.79 -2.66 -15.46
CA LYS A 12 -0.02 -1.79 -16.34
C LYS A 12 -0.42 -1.97 -17.81
N ASN A 13 -0.51 -3.22 -18.25
CA ASN A 13 -0.81 -3.53 -19.65
C ASN A 13 -2.25 -3.20 -20.04
N SER A 14 -3.13 -3.09 -19.05
CA SER A 14 -4.53 -2.70 -19.28
C SER A 14 -4.73 -1.18 -19.16
N ASP A 15 -3.64 -0.42 -19.03
CA ASP A 15 -3.65 1.04 -18.87
C ASP A 15 -4.38 1.52 -17.62
N LEU A 16 -4.57 0.63 -16.64
CA LEU A 16 -5.16 1.02 -15.35
C LEU A 16 -4.15 1.76 -14.48
N ILE A 17 -2.86 1.49 -14.68
CA ILE A 17 -1.78 2.23 -14.04
C ILE A 17 -0.72 2.54 -15.10
N ASP A 18 0.02 3.63 -14.89
CA ASP A 18 1.11 3.99 -15.80
C ASP A 18 2.43 3.37 -15.30
N GLU A 19 3.50 3.62 -16.05
CA GLU A 19 4.80 3.07 -15.73
C GLU A 19 5.35 3.60 -14.41
N GLN A 20 5.09 4.86 -14.08
CA GLN A 20 5.54 5.44 -12.82
C GLN A 20 4.89 4.73 -11.63
N ILE A 21 3.59 4.49 -11.72
CA ILE A 21 2.85 3.78 -10.67
C ILE A 21 3.36 2.33 -10.59
N TYR A 22 3.53 1.68 -11.75
CA TYR A 22 4.06 0.33 -11.80
C TYR A 22 5.41 0.24 -11.06
N ASN A 23 6.32 1.17 -11.35
CA ASN A 23 7.64 1.17 -10.73
C ASN A 23 7.56 1.40 -9.22
N LYS A 24 6.67 2.27 -8.77
CA LYS A 24 6.47 2.51 -7.33
C LYS A 24 5.95 1.27 -6.62
N ILE A 25 5.00 0.57 -7.24
CA ILE A 25 4.43 -0.66 -6.67
C ILE A 25 5.51 -1.75 -6.58
N MET A 26 6.28 -1.95 -7.64
CA MET A 26 7.35 -2.95 -7.65
C MET A 26 8.42 -2.62 -6.62
N SER A 27 8.76 -1.34 -6.49
CA SER A 27 9.71 -0.87 -5.48
C SER A 27 9.19 -1.13 -4.07
N LEU A 28 7.89 -0.88 -3.84
CA LEU A 28 7.27 -1.14 -2.55
C LEU A 28 7.36 -2.61 -2.16
N VAL A 29 7.00 -3.50 -3.08
CA VAL A 29 7.04 -4.94 -2.84
C VAL A 29 8.44 -5.38 -2.43
N SER A 30 9.44 -4.94 -3.19
CA SER A 30 10.83 -5.25 -2.92
C SER A 30 11.31 -4.66 -1.59
N HIS A 31 10.95 -3.42 -1.32
CA HIS A 31 11.38 -2.71 -0.11
C HIS A 31 10.81 -3.37 1.16
N LEU A 32 9.53 -3.75 1.14
CA LEU A 32 8.92 -4.43 2.26
C LEU A 32 9.60 -5.77 2.54
N ASP A 33 9.93 -6.52 1.49
CA ASP A 33 10.61 -7.80 1.63
C ASP A 33 12.01 -7.62 2.24
N LYS A 34 12.78 -6.69 1.68
CA LYS A 34 14.19 -6.52 2.07
C LYS A 34 14.38 -5.79 3.39
N GLN A 35 13.61 -4.77 3.66
CA GLN A 35 13.81 -3.91 4.83
C GLN A 35 12.95 -4.31 6.03
N TRP A 36 11.78 -4.89 5.79
CA TRP A 36 10.83 -5.20 6.86
C TRP A 36 10.48 -6.67 6.97
N ASN A 37 11.08 -7.48 6.09
CA ASN A 37 10.85 -8.93 6.06
C ASN A 37 9.35 -9.26 5.89
N ILE A 38 8.65 -8.41 5.12
CA ILE A 38 7.24 -8.61 4.78
C ILE A 38 7.17 -9.01 3.31
N ARG A 39 6.92 -10.29 3.06
CA ARG A 39 6.86 -10.81 1.69
C ARG A 39 5.40 -10.83 1.22
N LEU A 40 5.11 -10.01 0.22
CA LEU A 40 3.79 -9.99 -0.39
C LEU A 40 3.65 -11.11 -1.40
N THR A 41 2.50 -11.79 -1.35
CA THR A 41 2.15 -12.86 -2.29
C THR A 41 0.78 -12.57 -2.88
N GLU A 42 0.38 -13.36 -3.86
CA GLU A 42 -0.97 -13.23 -4.42
C GLU A 42 -2.03 -13.41 -3.34
N LYS A 43 -1.81 -14.34 -2.42
CA LYS A 43 -2.78 -14.64 -1.36
C LYS A 43 -2.94 -13.49 -0.36
N ASN A 44 -1.83 -12.89 0.10
CA ASN A 44 -1.90 -11.89 1.16
C ASN A 44 -1.81 -10.46 0.65
N GLY A 45 -1.35 -10.24 -0.57
CA GLY A 45 -1.05 -8.91 -1.07
C GLY A 45 -1.87 -8.44 -2.26
N ALA A 46 -2.63 -9.33 -2.91
CA ALA A 46 -3.35 -8.96 -4.14
C ALA A 46 -4.31 -7.79 -3.92
N MET A 47 -5.11 -7.85 -2.88
CA MET A 47 -6.08 -6.81 -2.57
C MET A 47 -5.40 -5.49 -2.25
N PHE A 48 -4.36 -5.54 -1.41
CA PHE A 48 -3.60 -4.36 -1.04
C PHE A 48 -2.97 -3.69 -2.27
N ILE A 49 -2.30 -4.48 -3.10
CA ILE A 49 -1.62 -3.95 -4.28
C ILE A 49 -2.61 -3.36 -5.29
N THR A 50 -3.74 -4.03 -5.50
CA THR A 50 -4.77 -3.54 -6.41
C THR A 50 -5.34 -2.21 -5.91
N HIS A 51 -5.69 -2.13 -4.63
CA HIS A 51 -6.22 -0.90 -4.04
C HIS A 51 -5.19 0.21 -4.04
N LEU A 52 -3.94 -0.10 -3.71
CA LEU A 52 -2.87 0.90 -3.71
C LEU A 52 -2.63 1.44 -5.12
N SER A 53 -2.66 0.58 -6.12
CA SER A 53 -2.50 1.00 -7.51
C SER A 53 -3.58 2.01 -7.90
N MET A 54 -4.82 1.74 -7.53
CA MET A 54 -5.93 2.64 -7.82
C MET A 54 -5.82 3.93 -7.00
N ALA A 55 -5.33 3.84 -5.76
CA ALA A 55 -5.13 5.01 -4.91
C ALA A 55 -4.07 5.95 -5.51
N LEU A 56 -2.96 5.40 -5.98
CA LEU A 56 -1.91 6.19 -6.60
C LEU A 56 -2.40 6.85 -7.89
N LYS A 57 -3.25 6.15 -8.64
CA LYS A 57 -3.87 6.72 -9.83
C LYS A 57 -4.76 7.91 -9.47
N ARG A 58 -5.60 7.76 -8.43
CA ARG A 58 -6.47 8.86 -7.98
C ARG A 58 -5.67 10.08 -7.55
N ILE A 59 -4.59 9.87 -6.81
CA ILE A 59 -3.71 10.95 -6.37
C ILE A 59 -3.14 11.70 -7.58
N LYS A 60 -2.68 10.96 -8.58
CA LYS A 60 -2.09 11.54 -9.78
C LYS A 60 -3.12 12.36 -10.57
N GLU A 61 -4.38 11.95 -10.55
CA GLU A 61 -5.47 12.62 -11.27
C GLU A 61 -6.19 13.66 -10.40
N ASN A 62 -5.69 13.93 -9.20
CA ASN A 62 -6.29 14.87 -8.24
C ASN A 62 -7.73 14.53 -7.88
N GLN A 63 -8.06 13.24 -7.86
CA GLN A 63 -9.39 12.79 -7.48
C GLN A 63 -9.44 12.52 -5.98
N SER A 64 -10.57 12.89 -5.35
CA SER A 64 -10.75 12.62 -3.93
C SER A 64 -11.12 11.16 -3.69
N VAL A 65 -10.75 10.66 -2.52
CA VAL A 65 -11.04 9.29 -2.12
C VAL A 65 -12.13 9.31 -1.03
N LYS A 66 -12.86 8.20 -0.90
CA LYS A 66 -13.85 8.06 0.15
C LYS A 66 -13.18 8.10 1.52
N SER A 67 -13.80 8.81 2.46
CA SER A 67 -13.31 8.85 3.83
C SER A 67 -13.49 7.49 4.51
N ILE A 68 -12.50 7.13 5.32
CA ILE A 68 -12.56 5.95 6.15
C ILE A 68 -13.30 6.33 7.43
N ASP A 69 -14.17 5.43 7.91
CA ASP A 69 -14.90 5.65 9.15
C ASP A 69 -13.90 5.90 10.29
N GLU A 70 -14.07 7.02 10.97
CA GLU A 70 -13.15 7.43 12.04
C GLU A 70 -13.13 6.43 13.20
N GLY A 71 -14.29 5.84 13.51
CA GLY A 71 -14.37 4.82 14.57
C GLY A 71 -13.54 3.60 14.24
N VAL A 72 -13.58 3.14 12.99
CA VAL A 72 -12.78 2.02 12.53
C VAL A 72 -11.29 2.36 12.63
N PHE A 73 -10.92 3.55 12.20
CA PHE A 73 -9.53 3.97 12.24
C PHE A 73 -9.01 4.06 13.69
N GLN A 74 -9.84 4.57 14.61
CA GLN A 74 -9.45 4.65 16.02
C GLN A 74 -9.22 3.27 16.63
N GLU A 75 -10.02 2.27 16.25
CA GLU A 75 -9.80 0.89 16.68
C GLU A 75 -8.44 0.37 16.23
N ILE A 76 -8.07 0.69 14.99
CA ILE A 76 -6.79 0.27 14.41
C ILE A 76 -5.62 0.90 15.15
N LEU A 77 -5.76 2.17 15.56
CA LEU A 77 -4.71 2.85 16.32
C LEU A 77 -4.45 2.22 17.68
N GLN A 78 -5.37 1.41 18.18
CA GLN A 78 -5.21 0.73 19.46
C GLN A 78 -4.51 -0.63 19.36
N SER A 79 -4.19 -1.06 18.14
CA SER A 79 -3.49 -2.33 17.92
C SER A 79 -2.07 -2.29 18.52
N ASP A 80 -1.63 -3.43 19.08
CA ASP A 80 -0.28 -3.56 19.60
C ASP A 80 0.79 -3.40 18.52
N ASN A 81 0.42 -3.59 17.25
CA ASN A 81 1.35 -3.50 16.12
C ASN A 81 1.38 -2.11 15.49
N ILE A 82 0.61 -1.16 16.00
CA ILE A 82 0.45 0.13 15.33
C ILE A 82 1.75 0.94 15.25
N GLU A 83 2.58 0.90 16.28
CA GLU A 83 3.84 1.65 16.28
C GLU A 83 4.77 1.17 15.17
N GLU A 84 4.90 -0.15 15.01
CA GLU A 84 5.73 -0.72 13.95
C GLU A 84 5.16 -0.39 12.58
N VAL A 85 3.84 -0.50 12.43
CA VAL A 85 3.16 -0.19 11.16
C VAL A 85 3.37 1.28 10.78
N GLN A 86 3.30 2.18 11.76
CA GLN A 86 3.55 3.59 11.50
C GLN A 86 5.00 3.84 11.05
N LYS A 87 5.95 3.13 11.63
CA LYS A 87 7.36 3.22 11.20
C LYS A 87 7.54 2.71 9.78
N ILE A 88 6.87 1.61 9.44
CA ILE A 88 6.89 1.08 8.07
C ILE A 88 6.32 2.10 7.10
N TYR A 89 5.19 2.71 7.46
CA TYR A 89 4.54 3.71 6.60
C TYR A 89 5.46 4.91 6.37
N GLU A 90 6.07 5.43 7.43
CA GLU A 90 6.98 6.58 7.32
C GLU A 90 8.15 6.27 6.40
N ASP A 91 8.69 5.04 6.51
CA ASP A 91 9.79 4.60 5.68
C ASP A 91 9.38 4.53 4.21
N ILE A 92 8.24 3.91 3.89
CA ILE A 92 7.82 3.78 2.50
C ILE A 92 7.40 5.12 1.90
N GLU A 93 6.80 6.00 2.70
CA GLU A 93 6.46 7.34 2.21
C GLU A 93 7.71 8.11 1.80
N LYS A 94 8.75 8.01 2.62
CA LYS A 94 10.00 8.72 2.37
C LYS A 94 10.84 8.07 1.27
N ASN A 95 10.98 6.75 1.30
CA ASN A 95 11.96 6.05 0.48
C ASN A 95 11.39 5.37 -0.77
N VAL A 96 10.10 5.14 -0.81
CA VAL A 96 9.45 4.51 -1.97
C VAL A 96 8.65 5.52 -2.76
N PHE A 97 7.73 6.24 -2.11
CA PHE A 97 6.87 7.19 -2.80
C PHE A 97 7.54 8.55 -3.02
N ASN A 98 8.44 8.94 -2.12
CA ASN A 98 9.16 10.23 -2.18
C ASN A 98 8.22 11.43 -2.19
N GLU A 99 7.04 11.28 -1.60
CA GLU A 99 6.05 12.35 -1.48
C GLU A 99 5.12 12.06 -0.32
N LYS A 100 4.53 13.12 0.22
CA LYS A 100 3.56 12.97 1.29
C LYS A 100 2.19 12.66 0.68
N LEU A 101 1.57 11.58 1.17
CA LEU A 101 0.28 11.14 0.65
C LEU A 101 -0.87 11.84 1.37
N PRO A 102 -2.03 12.00 0.70
CA PRO A 102 -3.23 12.51 1.37
C PRO A 102 -3.61 11.67 2.58
N GLU A 103 -4.18 12.31 3.59
CA GLU A 103 -4.49 11.68 4.87
C GLU A 103 -5.36 10.42 4.72
N GLU A 104 -6.37 10.46 3.86
CA GLU A 104 -7.26 9.30 3.66
C GLU A 104 -6.52 8.12 3.02
N GLU A 105 -5.61 8.39 2.11
CA GLU A 105 -4.81 7.34 1.50
C GLU A 105 -3.81 6.76 2.52
N LYS A 106 -3.25 7.62 3.38
CA LYS A 106 -2.38 7.19 4.47
C LYS A 106 -3.09 6.22 5.39
N LYS A 107 -4.32 6.56 5.81
CA LYS A 107 -5.14 5.69 6.68
C LYS A 107 -5.37 4.33 6.04
N PHE A 108 -5.68 4.33 4.75
CA PHE A 108 -5.93 3.11 4.01
C PHE A 108 -4.69 2.20 3.99
N ILE A 109 -3.52 2.78 3.74
CA ILE A 109 -2.26 2.03 3.71
C ILE A 109 -1.93 1.48 5.10
N LEU A 110 -2.12 2.29 6.15
CA LEU A 110 -1.87 1.84 7.52
C LEU A 110 -2.73 0.63 7.88
N ILE A 111 -4.01 0.65 7.50
CA ILE A 111 -4.92 -0.48 7.74
C ILE A 111 -4.40 -1.74 7.07
N ASN A 112 -4.00 -1.64 5.80
CA ASN A 112 -3.50 -2.79 5.06
C ASN A 112 -2.19 -3.32 5.61
N LEU A 113 -1.28 -2.45 6.01
CA LEU A 113 -0.02 -2.87 6.63
C LEU A 113 -0.28 -3.60 7.94
N LEU A 114 -1.23 -3.10 8.73
CA LEU A 114 -1.60 -3.75 9.98
C LEU A 114 -2.13 -5.16 9.75
N LEU A 115 -3.02 -5.32 8.75
CA LEU A 115 -3.56 -6.63 8.40
C LEU A 115 -2.45 -7.59 7.96
N LEU A 116 -1.48 -7.10 7.21
CA LEU A 116 -0.34 -7.92 6.79
C LEU A 116 0.48 -8.38 7.99
N LYS A 117 0.68 -7.53 8.99
CA LYS A 117 1.41 -7.88 10.20
C LYS A 117 0.65 -8.90 11.05
N GLU A 118 -0.65 -8.72 11.21
CA GLU A 118 -1.46 -9.57 12.06
C GLU A 118 -1.75 -10.94 11.45
N ASN A 119 -1.73 -11.06 10.14
CA ASN A 119 -1.99 -12.31 9.42
C ASN A 119 -0.73 -13.06 9.03
N LYS A 120 0.35 -12.81 9.70
CA LYS A 120 1.64 -13.39 9.39
C LYS A 120 1.75 -14.85 9.86
#